data_41c0dbad3f471835423f7f5985f4a2a8
#
_entry.id   41c0dbad3f471835423f7f5985f4a2a8
#
_cell.length_a   1.000
_cell.length_b   1.000
_cell.length_c   1.000
_cell.angle_alpha   90.00
_cell.angle_beta   90.00
_cell.angle_gamma   90.00
#
_symmetry.space_group_name_H-M   'P 1'
#
loop_
_entity.id
_entity.type
_entity.pdbx_description
1 polymer ?
#
loop_
_entity_poly.entity_id
_entity_poly.type
_entity_poly.pdbx_seq_one_letter_code
_entity_poly.pdbx_strand_id
1 'polypeptide(L)'
;FIEELGAEYGDSPTTSSRLSIAARGKLRGEVGDELPLLFLDGNGEERSLSLRLAEPRGHKAVFSNLPPAWIDIQHQRLADDIGYIYLSLFMDPPFTMKRLEEALDSLQDCRAIVLDLRGNGGGIAGMAPGLAGWFVREDGLSLGRMFTRDSHLNLRVRPRLNAYDGPLAVLVDGLSASTSEFVAAGLQDLGRARVFGTRSAGAALVANMIRLPNGDGFEYAFADYESTGGGRIEGKGVLPDVEVPYRREDLLNNKDAALDAAINWLSESH
;
A
#
# COMPACT_ATOMS: atom_id res chain seq x y z
N PHE A 1 15.40 -21.47 0.50
CA PHE A 1 14.03 -20.91 0.48
C PHE A 1 13.87 -19.76 -0.54
N ILE A 2 14.69 -18.68 -0.49
CA ILE A 2 14.60 -17.57 -1.47
C ILE A 2 15.01 -18.04 -2.87
N GLU A 3 16.05 -18.85 -2.99
CA GLU A 3 16.50 -19.45 -4.26
C GLU A 3 15.44 -20.39 -4.85
N GLU A 4 14.81 -21.22 -4.02
CA GLU A 4 13.72 -22.12 -4.43
C GLU A 4 12.51 -21.33 -4.93
N LEU A 5 12.09 -20.28 -4.20
CA LEU A 5 11.00 -19.41 -4.62
C LEU A 5 11.35 -18.62 -5.90
N GLY A 6 12.59 -18.15 -6.02
CA GLY A 6 13.04 -17.45 -7.23
C GLY A 6 12.99 -18.34 -8.47
N ALA A 7 13.32 -19.62 -8.34
CA ALA A 7 13.19 -20.60 -9.41
C ALA A 7 11.72 -20.88 -9.79
N GLU A 8 10.80 -20.82 -8.82
CA GLU A 8 9.37 -21.04 -9.05
C GLU A 8 8.71 -19.86 -9.78
N TYR A 9 9.09 -18.61 -9.45
CA TYR A 9 8.42 -17.42 -9.98
C TYR A 9 9.10 -16.77 -11.19
N GLY A 10 10.34 -17.15 -11.52
CA GLY A 10 11.08 -16.67 -12.70
C GLY A 10 11.36 -15.15 -12.69
N ASP A 11 11.66 -14.59 -13.86
CA ASP A 11 12.01 -13.16 -14.06
C ASP A 11 10.80 -12.25 -14.31
N SER A 12 9.71 -12.44 -13.60
CA SER A 12 8.55 -11.55 -13.69
C SER A 12 8.87 -10.19 -13.04
N PRO A 13 8.37 -9.06 -13.57
CA PRO A 13 8.46 -7.76 -12.92
C PRO A 13 7.93 -7.75 -11.47
N THR A 14 7.06 -8.71 -11.14
CA THR A 14 6.44 -8.85 -9.82
C THR A 14 7.09 -9.92 -8.95
N THR A 15 8.21 -10.51 -9.37
CA THR A 15 8.90 -11.58 -8.62
C THR A 15 9.26 -11.14 -7.19
N SER A 16 9.81 -9.93 -7.03
CA SER A 16 10.15 -9.38 -5.72
C SER A 16 8.94 -9.30 -4.79
N SER A 17 7.77 -8.90 -5.31
CA SER A 17 6.52 -8.85 -4.58
C SER A 17 6.06 -10.23 -4.13
N ARG A 18 6.11 -11.21 -5.02
CA ARG A 18 5.73 -12.60 -4.73
C ARG A 18 6.63 -13.23 -3.68
N LEU A 19 7.94 -12.99 -3.75
CA LEU A 19 8.90 -13.42 -2.73
C LEU A 19 8.59 -12.79 -1.37
N SER A 20 8.28 -11.50 -1.33
CA SER A 20 7.92 -10.80 -0.11
C SER A 20 6.63 -11.33 0.50
N ILE A 21 5.61 -11.61 -0.31
CA ILE A 21 4.34 -12.22 0.14
C ILE A 21 4.59 -13.61 0.71
N ALA A 22 5.39 -14.45 0.03
CA ALA A 22 5.72 -15.78 0.48
C ALA A 22 6.51 -15.77 1.80
N ALA A 23 7.49 -14.87 1.94
CA ALA A 23 8.24 -14.68 3.18
C ALA A 23 7.33 -14.26 4.34
N ARG A 24 6.43 -13.28 4.13
CA ARG A 24 5.44 -12.88 5.14
C ARG A 24 4.51 -14.03 5.53
N GLY A 25 4.16 -14.91 4.58
CA GLY A 25 3.35 -16.09 4.85
C GLY A 25 4.01 -17.05 5.84
N LYS A 26 5.34 -17.15 5.83
CA LYS A 26 6.10 -17.97 6.78
C LYS A 26 6.19 -17.37 8.19
N LEU A 27 5.93 -16.08 8.34
CA LEU A 27 5.92 -15.38 9.63
C LEU A 27 4.52 -15.31 10.25
N ARG A 28 3.63 -16.24 9.90
CA ARG A 28 2.26 -16.31 10.44
C ARG A 28 2.08 -17.55 11.30
N GLY A 29 1.21 -17.44 12.30
CA GLY A 29 0.81 -18.50 13.20
C GLY A 29 -0.22 -17.99 14.19
N GLU A 30 -0.48 -18.75 15.24
CA GLU A 30 -1.36 -18.35 16.33
C GLU A 30 -0.62 -17.49 17.36
N VAL A 31 -1.37 -16.67 18.09
CA VAL A 31 -0.78 -15.87 19.19
C VAL A 31 -0.17 -16.78 20.23
N GLY A 32 1.09 -16.55 20.52
CA GLY A 32 1.88 -17.37 21.46
C GLY A 32 2.75 -18.41 20.79
N ASP A 33 2.59 -18.67 19.49
CA ASP A 33 3.48 -19.56 18.75
C ASP A 33 4.91 -19.04 18.75
N GLU A 34 5.86 -19.96 18.79
CA GLU A 34 7.28 -19.67 18.66
C GLU A 34 7.77 -20.02 17.26
N LEU A 35 8.27 -19.02 16.55
CA LEU A 35 8.85 -19.17 15.21
C LEU A 35 10.37 -19.13 15.30
N PRO A 36 11.06 -20.24 15.02
CA PRO A 36 12.53 -20.24 14.91
C PRO A 36 12.92 -19.50 13.61
N LEU A 37 13.78 -18.51 13.74
CA LEU A 37 14.34 -17.75 12.63
C LEU A 37 15.85 -17.95 12.56
N LEU A 38 16.36 -18.21 11.36
CA LEU A 38 17.75 -18.16 11.01
C LEU A 38 17.97 -16.96 10.09
N PHE A 39 18.88 -16.05 10.43
CA PHE A 39 19.14 -14.84 9.68
C PHE A 39 20.60 -14.42 9.73
N LEU A 40 20.99 -13.54 8.82
CA LEU A 40 22.30 -12.91 8.84
C LEU A 40 22.24 -11.59 9.61
N ASP A 41 23.06 -11.44 10.63
CA ASP A 41 23.17 -10.20 11.40
C ASP A 41 23.91 -9.08 10.63
N GLY A 42 24.12 -7.93 11.30
CA GLY A 42 24.80 -6.77 10.72
C GLY A 42 26.20 -7.06 10.17
N ASN A 43 26.88 -8.06 10.73
CA ASN A 43 28.24 -8.47 10.34
C ASN A 43 28.25 -9.57 9.26
N GLY A 44 27.06 -10.06 8.85
CA GLY A 44 26.93 -11.19 7.94
C GLY A 44 27.08 -12.55 8.59
N GLU A 45 27.08 -12.63 9.92
CA GLU A 45 27.14 -13.89 10.66
C GLU A 45 25.73 -14.49 10.82
N GLU A 46 25.65 -15.82 10.72
CA GLU A 46 24.39 -16.52 10.98
C GLU A 46 24.02 -16.41 12.47
N ARG A 47 22.77 -16.03 12.70
CA ARG A 47 22.15 -15.96 14.01
C ARG A 47 20.82 -16.68 14.01
N SER A 48 20.51 -17.30 15.13
CA SER A 48 19.19 -17.89 15.36
C SER A 48 18.50 -17.17 16.50
N LEU A 49 17.19 -16.98 16.36
CA LEU A 49 16.34 -16.54 17.45
C LEU A 49 14.96 -17.19 17.33
N SER A 50 14.24 -17.29 18.45
CA SER A 50 12.84 -17.66 18.47
C SER A 50 11.99 -16.40 18.68
N LEU A 51 11.10 -16.12 17.71
CA LEU A 51 10.12 -15.03 17.83
C LEU A 51 8.81 -15.59 18.38
N ARG A 52 8.32 -15.01 19.45
CA ARG A 52 6.98 -15.31 19.94
C ARG A 52 5.96 -14.41 19.28
N LEU A 53 4.97 -15.01 18.62
CA LEU A 53 3.89 -14.28 17.95
C LEU A 53 2.99 -13.59 18.97
N ALA A 54 2.70 -12.33 18.75
CA ALA A 54 1.86 -11.49 19.59
C ALA A 54 0.55 -11.12 18.87
N GLU A 55 -0.38 -10.54 19.61
CA GLU A 55 -1.60 -9.98 19.03
C GLU A 55 -1.25 -8.96 17.93
N PRO A 56 -1.93 -9.02 16.78
CA PRO A 56 -1.75 -8.02 15.73
C PRO A 56 -2.11 -6.61 16.22
N ARG A 57 -1.37 -5.63 15.73
CA ARG A 57 -1.66 -4.22 16.04
C ARG A 57 -2.83 -3.71 15.20
N GLY A 58 -3.53 -2.70 15.74
CA GLY A 58 -4.56 -1.96 15.03
C GLY A 58 -5.98 -2.44 15.29
N HIS A 59 -6.90 -1.99 14.46
CA HIS A 59 -8.33 -2.30 14.52
C HIS A 59 -8.64 -3.59 13.77
N LYS A 60 -9.29 -4.55 14.43
CA LYS A 60 -9.74 -5.80 13.80
C LYS A 60 -10.96 -5.55 12.94
N ALA A 61 -10.82 -5.72 11.65
CA ALA A 61 -11.89 -5.62 10.67
C ALA A 61 -12.37 -6.99 10.22
N VAL A 62 -13.69 -7.11 10.06
CA VAL A 62 -14.34 -8.28 9.45
C VAL A 62 -15.26 -7.77 8.35
N PHE A 63 -15.05 -8.23 7.13
CA PHE A 63 -15.82 -7.78 5.98
C PHE A 63 -16.24 -8.96 5.09
N SER A 64 -17.56 -9.15 4.97
CA SER A 64 -18.15 -10.20 4.12
C SER A 64 -17.53 -11.58 4.40
N ASN A 65 -17.06 -12.26 3.35
CA ASN A 65 -16.45 -13.58 3.42
C ASN A 65 -14.91 -13.53 3.55
N LEU A 66 -14.33 -12.33 3.71
CA LEU A 66 -12.90 -12.17 3.89
C LEU A 66 -12.45 -12.62 5.28
N PRO A 67 -11.26 -13.19 5.42
CA PRO A 67 -10.68 -13.46 6.73
C PRO A 67 -10.57 -12.15 7.55
N PRO A 68 -10.67 -12.23 8.88
CA PRO A 68 -10.40 -11.07 9.72
C PRO A 68 -9.01 -10.48 9.42
N ALA A 69 -8.95 -9.17 9.31
CA ALA A 69 -7.71 -8.42 9.06
C ALA A 69 -7.56 -7.29 10.08
N TRP A 70 -6.34 -6.78 10.25
CA TRP A 70 -6.05 -5.70 11.15
C TRP A 70 -5.64 -4.46 10.37
N ILE A 71 -6.26 -3.33 10.71
CA ILE A 71 -6.01 -2.04 10.09
C ILE A 71 -5.18 -1.21 11.06
N ASP A 72 -3.98 -0.87 10.65
CA ASP A 72 -3.11 0.07 11.36
C ASP A 72 -3.06 1.39 10.57
N ILE A 73 -3.44 2.47 11.25
CA ILE A 73 -3.40 3.83 10.70
C ILE A 73 -2.62 4.67 11.70
N GLN A 74 -1.52 5.22 11.24
CA GLN A 74 -0.65 6.07 12.03
C GLN A 74 -0.54 7.44 11.36
N HIS A 75 -0.45 8.48 12.15
CA HIS A 75 -0.16 9.82 11.64
C HIS A 75 0.70 10.58 12.63
N GLN A 76 1.54 11.44 12.11
CA GLN A 76 2.41 12.28 12.90
C GLN A 76 2.89 13.49 12.09
N ARG A 77 3.28 14.54 12.78
CA ARG A 77 4.01 15.65 12.19
C ARG A 77 5.50 15.36 12.33
N LEU A 78 6.19 15.29 11.21
CA LEU A 78 7.64 15.14 11.13
C LEU A 78 8.33 16.51 11.26
N ALA A 79 9.67 16.50 11.24
CA ALA A 79 10.45 17.72 11.09
C ALA A 79 10.06 18.48 9.80
N ASP A 80 10.43 19.77 9.75
CA ASP A 80 10.14 20.65 8.61
C ASP A 80 8.65 20.78 8.27
N ASP A 81 7.80 20.56 9.26
CA ASP A 81 6.35 20.73 9.14
C ASP A 81 5.70 19.84 8.06
N ILE A 82 6.19 18.61 7.94
CA ILE A 82 5.69 17.60 7.02
C ILE A 82 4.75 16.65 7.78
N GLY A 83 3.52 16.51 7.30
CA GLY A 83 2.58 15.51 7.77
C GLY A 83 2.92 14.12 7.21
N TYR A 84 2.82 13.09 8.05
CA TYR A 84 3.00 11.69 7.65
C TYR A 84 1.76 10.90 8.02
N ILE A 85 1.24 10.12 7.07
CA ILE A 85 0.09 9.24 7.26
C ILE A 85 0.44 7.87 6.71
N TYR A 86 0.37 6.85 7.55
CA TYR A 86 0.50 5.45 7.18
C TYR A 86 -0.86 4.77 7.20
N LEU A 87 -1.17 3.98 6.18
CA LEU A 87 -2.36 3.13 6.09
C LEU A 87 -1.96 1.72 5.68
N SER A 88 -2.26 0.73 6.52
CA SER A 88 -1.87 -0.67 6.26
C SER A 88 -2.84 -1.45 5.37
N LEU A 89 -4.13 -1.05 5.31
CA LEU A 89 -5.15 -1.82 4.58
C LEU A 89 -6.41 -0.98 4.32
N PHE A 90 -7.03 -1.15 3.15
CA PHE A 90 -8.30 -0.51 2.77
C PHE A 90 -9.49 -1.38 3.16
N MET A 91 -9.79 -1.46 4.44
CA MET A 91 -10.90 -2.25 4.98
C MET A 91 -11.73 -1.41 5.95
N ASP A 92 -12.92 -1.90 6.33
CA ASP A 92 -13.84 -1.22 7.25
C ASP A 92 -14.00 0.28 6.91
N PRO A 93 -14.73 0.62 5.83
CA PRO A 93 -14.82 2.01 5.37
C PRO A 93 -15.24 3.01 6.44
N PRO A 94 -16.24 2.73 7.32
CA PRO A 94 -16.61 3.67 8.37
C PRO A 94 -15.46 3.98 9.33
N PHE A 95 -14.75 2.97 9.78
CA PHE A 95 -13.61 3.14 10.69
C PHE A 95 -12.44 3.83 9.98
N THR A 96 -12.01 3.29 8.85
CA THR A 96 -10.82 3.77 8.14
C THR A 96 -10.99 5.20 7.64
N MET A 97 -12.15 5.52 7.03
CA MET A 97 -12.39 6.87 6.51
C MET A 97 -12.46 7.91 7.64
N LYS A 98 -13.05 7.55 8.78
CA LYS A 98 -13.06 8.42 9.96
C LYS A 98 -11.64 8.66 10.51
N ARG A 99 -10.84 7.61 10.64
CA ARG A 99 -9.45 7.74 11.14
C ARG A 99 -8.56 8.57 10.20
N LEU A 100 -8.76 8.42 8.89
CA LEU A 100 -8.05 9.24 7.89
C LEU A 100 -8.50 10.71 7.95
N GLU A 101 -9.78 10.98 8.16
CA GLU A 101 -10.30 12.33 8.37
C GLU A 101 -9.65 12.98 9.61
N GLU A 102 -9.65 12.29 10.75
CA GLU A 102 -8.98 12.76 11.98
C GLU A 102 -7.48 13.04 11.76
N ALA A 103 -6.79 12.16 11.02
CA ALA A 103 -5.38 12.34 10.68
C ALA A 103 -5.15 13.58 9.81
N LEU A 104 -5.95 13.74 8.75
CA LEU A 104 -5.84 14.88 7.84
C LEU A 104 -6.22 16.20 8.49
N ASP A 105 -7.26 16.21 9.31
CA ASP A 105 -7.63 17.42 10.06
C ASP A 105 -6.50 17.88 11.00
N SER A 106 -5.77 16.93 11.61
CA SER A 106 -4.63 17.23 12.48
C SER A 106 -3.36 17.69 11.74
N LEU A 107 -3.29 17.43 10.43
CA LEU A 107 -2.14 17.72 9.58
C LEU A 107 -2.44 18.74 8.46
N GLN A 108 -3.63 19.33 8.47
CA GLN A 108 -4.10 20.20 7.39
C GLN A 108 -3.27 21.47 7.24
N ASP A 109 -2.65 21.95 8.31
CA ASP A 109 -1.75 23.09 8.33
C ASP A 109 -0.28 22.73 8.06
N CYS A 110 0.05 21.45 7.87
CA CYS A 110 1.38 21.06 7.42
C CYS A 110 1.65 21.58 6.01
N ARG A 111 2.89 21.98 5.75
CA ARG A 111 3.27 22.49 4.42
C ARG A 111 3.28 21.40 3.33
N ALA A 112 3.44 20.14 3.69
CA ALA A 112 3.46 18.99 2.79
C ALA A 112 2.96 17.72 3.51
N ILE A 113 2.51 16.71 2.75
CA ILE A 113 2.08 15.43 3.31
C ILE A 113 2.78 14.27 2.59
N VAL A 114 3.17 13.27 3.37
CA VAL A 114 3.59 11.93 2.90
C VAL A 114 2.48 10.94 3.23
N LEU A 115 1.94 10.28 2.21
CA LEU A 115 1.01 9.15 2.34
C LEU A 115 1.79 7.85 2.12
N ASP A 116 1.96 7.06 3.18
CA ASP A 116 2.70 5.80 3.13
C ASP A 116 1.75 4.62 2.94
N LEU A 117 1.81 3.99 1.77
CA LEU A 117 1.07 2.80 1.37
C LEU A 117 1.98 1.57 1.25
N ARG A 118 3.22 1.64 1.72
CA ARG A 118 4.12 0.48 1.74
C ARG A 118 3.56 -0.65 2.60
N GLY A 119 3.66 -1.86 2.12
CA GLY A 119 3.11 -3.03 2.79
C GLY A 119 1.59 -3.15 2.75
N ASN A 120 0.88 -2.19 2.15
CA ASN A 120 -0.58 -2.19 2.05
C ASN A 120 -1.06 -3.03 0.86
N GLY A 121 -1.61 -4.20 1.14
CA GLY A 121 -2.13 -5.14 0.13
C GLY A 121 -3.44 -4.73 -0.54
N GLY A 122 -3.94 -3.52 -0.31
CA GLY A 122 -5.19 -3.04 -0.91
C GLY A 122 -6.42 -3.24 -0.04
N GLY A 123 -7.50 -3.74 -0.62
CA GLY A 123 -8.79 -3.96 0.03
C GLY A 123 -9.98 -3.47 -0.79
N ILE A 124 -10.90 -2.75 -0.19
CA ILE A 124 -12.14 -2.30 -0.85
C ILE A 124 -11.86 -1.20 -1.87
N ALA A 125 -11.93 -1.54 -3.17
CA ALA A 125 -11.63 -0.64 -4.29
C ALA A 125 -12.38 0.70 -4.24
N GLY A 126 -13.63 0.69 -3.77
CA GLY A 126 -14.46 1.90 -3.63
C GLY A 126 -13.94 2.92 -2.63
N MET A 127 -12.93 2.58 -1.81
CA MET A 127 -12.29 3.51 -0.89
C MET A 127 -11.25 4.42 -1.58
N ALA A 128 -10.67 3.98 -2.70
CA ALA A 128 -9.66 4.77 -3.42
C ALA A 128 -10.15 6.17 -3.82
N PRO A 129 -11.31 6.33 -4.50
CA PRO A 129 -11.83 7.67 -4.83
C PRO A 129 -12.17 8.51 -3.60
N GLY A 130 -12.56 7.85 -2.49
CA GLY A 130 -12.83 8.54 -1.23
C GLY A 130 -11.56 9.11 -0.60
N LEU A 131 -10.48 8.33 -0.55
CA LEU A 131 -9.18 8.80 -0.07
C LEU A 131 -8.63 9.92 -0.96
N ALA A 132 -8.66 9.73 -2.28
CA ALA A 132 -8.17 10.75 -3.21
C ALA A 132 -8.92 12.09 -3.08
N GLY A 133 -10.18 12.06 -2.67
CA GLY A 133 -10.99 13.27 -2.46
C GLY A 133 -10.49 14.18 -1.35
N TRP A 134 -9.60 13.74 -0.48
CA TRP A 134 -8.91 14.61 0.48
C TRP A 134 -7.71 15.35 -0.11
N PHE A 135 -7.24 14.94 -1.29
CA PHE A 135 -6.07 15.53 -1.94
C PHE A 135 -6.38 16.18 -3.28
N VAL A 136 -7.56 15.94 -3.83
CA VAL A 136 -7.99 16.46 -5.13
C VAL A 136 -9.18 17.38 -4.93
N ARG A 137 -9.05 18.64 -5.37
CA ARG A 137 -10.11 19.67 -5.25
C ARG A 137 -11.01 19.76 -6.48
N GLU A 138 -10.50 19.33 -7.63
CA GLU A 138 -11.22 19.43 -8.89
C GLU A 138 -12.25 18.31 -9.02
N ASP A 139 -13.50 18.68 -9.30
CA ASP A 139 -14.57 17.71 -9.57
C ASP A 139 -14.45 17.11 -10.98
N GLY A 140 -15.01 15.91 -11.13
CA GLY A 140 -15.03 15.20 -12.40
C GLY A 140 -13.78 14.39 -12.73
N LEU A 141 -12.70 14.52 -11.95
CA LEU A 141 -11.50 13.72 -12.14
C LEU A 141 -11.73 12.26 -11.72
N SER A 142 -10.92 11.36 -12.27
CA SER A 142 -10.99 9.93 -12.02
C SER A 142 -9.60 9.37 -11.77
N LEU A 143 -9.48 8.40 -10.85
CA LEU A 143 -8.23 7.65 -10.67
C LEU A 143 -7.99 6.62 -11.78
N GLY A 144 -9.02 6.29 -12.57
CA GLY A 144 -8.96 5.28 -13.61
C GLY A 144 -10.31 4.58 -13.80
N ARG A 145 -10.27 3.46 -14.48
CA ARG A 145 -11.46 2.66 -14.84
C ARG A 145 -11.27 1.19 -14.50
N MET A 146 -12.32 0.59 -13.97
CA MET A 146 -12.42 -0.86 -13.84
C MET A 146 -13.26 -1.40 -14.99
N PHE A 147 -12.77 -2.43 -15.66
CA PHE A 147 -13.44 -3.08 -16.79
C PHE A 147 -13.91 -4.47 -16.36
N THR A 148 -15.20 -4.70 -16.41
CA THR A 148 -15.79 -6.02 -16.31
C THR A 148 -15.98 -6.62 -17.70
N ARG A 149 -16.52 -7.83 -17.78
CA ARG A 149 -16.82 -8.48 -19.06
C ARG A 149 -17.73 -7.64 -19.97
N ASP A 150 -18.73 -6.97 -19.37
CA ASP A 150 -19.83 -6.36 -20.14
C ASP A 150 -19.97 -4.84 -19.88
N SER A 151 -19.15 -4.28 -18.98
CA SER A 151 -19.27 -2.87 -18.58
C SER A 151 -17.97 -2.31 -18.04
N HIS A 152 -17.95 -1.01 -17.76
CA HIS A 152 -16.86 -0.37 -17.05
C HIS A 152 -17.39 0.59 -15.98
N LEU A 153 -16.60 0.79 -14.94
CA LEU A 153 -16.87 1.71 -13.85
C LEU A 153 -15.70 2.69 -13.70
N ASN A 154 -15.98 3.98 -13.79
CA ASN A 154 -14.98 5.02 -13.51
C ASN A 154 -14.81 5.21 -11.99
N LEU A 155 -13.59 5.19 -11.50
CA LEU A 155 -13.24 5.52 -10.12
C LEU A 155 -13.19 7.04 -9.94
N ARG A 156 -14.37 7.70 -10.01
CA ARG A 156 -14.47 9.16 -9.91
C ARG A 156 -14.11 9.63 -8.52
N VAL A 157 -13.18 10.56 -8.45
CA VAL A 157 -12.82 11.25 -7.21
C VAL A 157 -14.03 12.02 -6.68
N ARG A 158 -14.17 12.05 -5.37
CA ARG A 158 -15.20 12.83 -4.65
C ARG A 158 -14.50 13.86 -3.78
N PRO A 159 -14.23 15.06 -4.30
CA PRO A 159 -13.53 16.11 -3.58
C PRO A 159 -14.18 16.44 -2.25
N ARG A 160 -13.37 16.64 -1.22
CA ARG A 160 -13.81 17.17 0.07
C ARG A 160 -13.73 18.68 0.07
N LEU A 161 -14.60 19.34 0.84
CA LEU A 161 -14.61 20.82 0.92
C LEU A 161 -13.28 21.40 1.41
N ASN A 162 -12.62 20.68 2.32
CA ASN A 162 -11.33 21.02 2.91
C ASN A 162 -10.20 20.14 2.37
N ALA A 163 -10.27 19.73 1.09
CA ALA A 163 -9.22 18.92 0.49
C ALA A 163 -7.86 19.64 0.59
N TYR A 164 -6.85 18.89 1.03
CA TYR A 164 -5.48 19.37 1.15
C TYR A 164 -4.87 19.60 -0.24
N ASP A 165 -4.30 20.79 -0.47
CA ASP A 165 -3.74 21.21 -1.76
C ASP A 165 -2.22 21.37 -1.78
N GLY A 166 -1.57 21.25 -0.63
CA GLY A 166 -0.11 21.28 -0.53
C GLY A 166 0.56 20.08 -1.23
N PRO A 167 1.88 20.09 -1.36
CA PRO A 167 2.65 19.00 -1.95
C PRO A 167 2.35 17.64 -1.31
N LEU A 168 2.24 16.60 -2.14
CA LEU A 168 1.93 15.24 -1.70
C LEU A 168 2.95 14.25 -2.26
N ALA A 169 3.60 13.51 -1.39
CA ALA A 169 4.39 12.33 -1.74
C ALA A 169 3.62 11.05 -1.38
N VAL A 170 3.68 10.04 -2.21
CA VAL A 170 3.12 8.70 -1.94
C VAL A 170 4.25 7.69 -1.91
N LEU A 171 4.35 6.92 -0.83
CA LEU A 171 5.33 5.83 -0.73
C LEU A 171 4.70 4.51 -1.10
N VAL A 172 5.35 3.74 -1.96
CA VAL A 172 4.94 2.40 -2.38
C VAL A 172 6.10 1.41 -2.33
N ASP A 173 5.77 0.14 -2.21
CA ASP A 173 6.74 -0.96 -2.30
C ASP A 173 6.13 -2.18 -3.00
N GLY A 174 6.91 -3.25 -3.11
CA GLY A 174 6.48 -4.50 -3.73
C GLY A 174 5.29 -5.20 -3.03
N LEU A 175 4.85 -4.72 -1.90
CA LEU A 175 3.66 -5.21 -1.17
C LEU A 175 2.46 -4.26 -1.29
N SER A 176 2.64 -3.07 -1.87
CA SER A 176 1.55 -2.17 -2.22
C SER A 176 0.77 -2.76 -3.39
N ALA A 177 -0.48 -3.16 -3.17
CA ALA A 177 -1.27 -3.92 -4.15
C ALA A 177 -2.70 -3.38 -4.30
N SER A 178 -3.35 -3.71 -5.40
CA SER A 178 -4.79 -3.49 -5.62
C SER A 178 -5.21 -2.04 -5.37
N THR A 179 -6.08 -1.76 -4.39
CA THR A 179 -6.58 -0.42 -4.07
C THR A 179 -5.46 0.60 -3.79
N SER A 180 -4.32 0.15 -3.22
CA SER A 180 -3.14 1.00 -3.05
C SER A 180 -2.56 1.44 -4.39
N GLU A 181 -2.58 0.55 -5.39
CA GLU A 181 -2.11 0.85 -6.74
C GLU A 181 -3.07 1.80 -7.46
N PHE A 182 -4.38 1.67 -7.22
CA PHE A 182 -5.38 2.60 -7.77
C PHE A 182 -5.18 4.03 -7.24
N VAL A 183 -4.87 4.16 -5.95
CA VAL A 183 -4.57 5.45 -5.33
C VAL A 183 -3.26 6.01 -5.86
N ALA A 184 -2.18 5.23 -5.83
CA ALA A 184 -0.86 5.69 -6.23
C ALA A 184 -0.81 6.05 -7.71
N ALA A 185 -1.24 5.15 -8.61
CA ALA A 185 -1.26 5.40 -10.06
C ALA A 185 -2.21 6.55 -10.42
N GLY A 186 -3.41 6.57 -9.82
CA GLY A 186 -4.38 7.62 -10.13
C GLY A 186 -3.91 9.00 -9.70
N LEU A 187 -3.34 9.17 -8.51
CA LEU A 187 -2.79 10.45 -8.04
C LEU A 187 -1.53 10.86 -8.83
N GLN A 188 -0.70 9.89 -9.24
CA GLN A 188 0.47 10.12 -10.10
C GLN A 188 0.04 10.62 -11.48
N ASP A 189 -0.88 9.93 -12.15
CA ASP A 189 -1.39 10.29 -13.49
C ASP A 189 -2.10 11.65 -13.52
N LEU A 190 -2.76 12.01 -12.40
CA LEU A 190 -3.37 13.34 -12.25
C LEU A 190 -2.34 14.45 -11.96
N GLY A 191 -1.05 14.10 -11.83
CA GLY A 191 0.00 15.04 -11.42
C GLY A 191 -0.19 15.58 -10.01
N ARG A 192 -1.03 14.93 -9.19
CA ARG A 192 -1.35 15.38 -7.83
C ARG A 192 -0.32 14.95 -6.80
N ALA A 193 0.30 13.80 -6.99
CA ALA A 193 1.31 13.26 -6.11
C ALA A 193 2.55 12.83 -6.88
N ARG A 194 3.70 12.86 -6.21
CA ARG A 194 4.92 12.20 -6.66
C ARG A 194 5.10 10.90 -5.90
N VAL A 195 5.38 9.82 -6.61
CA VAL A 195 5.47 8.47 -6.05
C VAL A 195 6.94 8.09 -5.82
N PHE A 196 7.25 7.57 -4.64
CA PHE A 196 8.59 7.19 -4.20
C PHE A 196 8.62 5.73 -3.73
N GLY A 197 9.78 5.09 -3.80
CA GLY A 197 9.98 3.75 -3.27
C GLY A 197 10.37 2.74 -4.33
N THR A 198 9.79 1.54 -4.29
CA THR A 198 10.03 0.52 -5.31
C THR A 198 8.74 0.22 -6.07
N ARG A 199 8.86 -0.43 -7.23
CA ARG A 199 7.71 -0.89 -8.01
C ARG A 199 6.70 -1.62 -7.13
N SER A 200 5.40 -1.31 -7.28
CA SER A 200 4.31 -1.98 -6.57
C SER A 200 4.09 -3.43 -7.02
N ALA A 201 3.16 -4.11 -6.38
CA ALA A 201 2.92 -5.54 -6.57
C ALA A 201 2.51 -5.93 -8.01
N GLY A 202 1.82 -5.05 -8.74
CA GLY A 202 1.22 -5.41 -10.01
C GLY A 202 0.08 -6.43 -9.87
N ALA A 203 -0.66 -6.33 -8.78
CA ALA A 203 -1.80 -7.18 -8.46
C ALA A 203 -3.05 -6.30 -8.37
N ALA A 204 -3.50 -5.82 -9.51
CA ALA A 204 -4.53 -4.78 -9.65
C ALA A 204 -5.87 -5.32 -10.18
N LEU A 205 -6.01 -6.64 -10.36
CA LEU A 205 -7.30 -7.23 -10.70
C LEU A 205 -8.29 -7.05 -9.55
N VAL A 206 -9.47 -6.59 -9.87
CA VAL A 206 -10.56 -6.49 -8.90
C VAL A 206 -11.17 -7.87 -8.70
N ALA A 207 -11.07 -8.38 -7.48
CA ALA A 207 -11.49 -9.71 -7.13
C ALA A 207 -12.66 -9.71 -6.14
N ASN A 208 -13.37 -10.82 -6.12
CA ASN A 208 -14.38 -11.12 -5.12
C ASN A 208 -14.07 -12.47 -4.47
N MET A 209 -14.48 -12.63 -3.22
CA MET A 209 -14.30 -13.87 -2.49
C MET A 209 -15.66 -14.49 -2.16
N ILE A 210 -15.81 -15.77 -2.49
CA ILE A 210 -16.96 -16.58 -2.10
C ILE A 210 -16.53 -17.72 -1.18
N ARG A 211 -17.43 -18.17 -0.33
CA ARG A 211 -17.21 -19.34 0.51
C ARG A 211 -17.65 -20.58 -0.23
N LEU A 212 -16.76 -21.55 -0.34
CA LEU A 212 -17.07 -22.86 -0.92
C LEU A 212 -17.84 -23.75 0.08
N PRO A 213 -18.54 -24.81 -0.40
CA PRO A 213 -19.27 -25.74 0.47
C PRO A 213 -18.42 -26.44 1.53
N ASN A 214 -17.13 -26.64 1.26
CA ASN A 214 -16.16 -27.22 2.20
C ASN A 214 -15.64 -26.21 3.25
N GLY A 215 -16.07 -24.95 3.15
CA GLY A 215 -15.68 -23.87 4.07
C GLY A 215 -14.50 -23.04 3.60
N ASP A 216 -13.81 -23.42 2.52
CA ASP A 216 -12.70 -22.64 1.97
C ASP A 216 -13.17 -21.35 1.31
N GLY A 217 -12.26 -20.35 1.26
CA GLY A 217 -12.45 -19.14 0.46
C GLY A 217 -11.98 -19.39 -0.98
N PHE A 218 -12.77 -18.97 -1.96
CA PHE A 218 -12.39 -18.91 -3.36
C PHE A 218 -12.40 -17.46 -3.84
N GLU A 219 -11.22 -16.94 -4.14
CA GLU A 219 -11.06 -15.62 -4.72
C GLU A 219 -10.97 -15.72 -6.24
N TYR A 220 -11.74 -14.88 -6.94
CA TYR A 220 -11.73 -14.80 -8.40
C TYR A 220 -11.77 -13.34 -8.87
N ALA A 221 -10.98 -13.05 -9.89
CA ALA A 221 -11.00 -11.75 -10.55
C ALA A 221 -12.25 -11.61 -11.43
N PHE A 222 -12.91 -10.46 -11.37
CA PHE A 222 -14.08 -10.15 -12.19
C PHE A 222 -13.92 -8.86 -12.98
N ALA A 223 -12.91 -8.03 -12.67
CA ALA A 223 -12.60 -6.82 -13.42
C ALA A 223 -11.10 -6.58 -13.49
N ASP A 224 -10.68 -5.95 -14.56
CA ASP A 224 -9.34 -5.40 -14.75
C ASP A 224 -9.35 -3.90 -14.45
N TYR A 225 -8.19 -3.30 -14.23
CA TYR A 225 -8.05 -1.88 -13.92
C TYR A 225 -7.02 -1.22 -14.83
N GLU A 226 -7.41 -0.06 -15.36
CA GLU A 226 -6.52 0.87 -16.05
C GLU A 226 -6.51 2.22 -15.33
N SER A 227 -5.34 2.77 -15.13
CA SER A 227 -5.19 4.10 -14.54
C SER A 227 -5.65 5.19 -15.51
N THR A 228 -5.78 6.42 -15.03
CA THR A 228 -6.21 7.57 -15.85
C THR A 228 -5.26 7.83 -17.01
N GLY A 229 -3.98 7.59 -16.86
CA GLY A 229 -2.98 7.65 -17.92
C GLY A 229 -3.09 6.53 -18.97
N GLY A 230 -4.07 5.62 -18.84
CA GLY A 230 -4.31 4.51 -19.76
C GLY A 230 -3.39 3.31 -19.57
N GLY A 231 -2.65 3.27 -18.45
CA GLY A 231 -1.76 2.16 -18.10
C GLY A 231 -2.50 1.02 -17.41
N ARG A 232 -2.41 -0.20 -17.96
CA ARG A 232 -2.79 -1.41 -17.24
C ARG A 232 -1.76 -1.71 -16.17
N ILE A 233 -2.21 -1.82 -14.93
CA ILE A 233 -1.34 -2.03 -13.75
C ILE A 233 -1.08 -3.53 -13.49
N GLU A 234 -2.06 -4.37 -13.79
CA GLU A 234 -1.92 -5.83 -13.58
C GLU A 234 -0.68 -6.40 -14.28
N GLY A 235 0.13 -7.13 -13.54
CA GLY A 235 1.38 -7.74 -13.99
C GLY A 235 2.55 -6.75 -14.18
N LYS A 236 2.30 -5.43 -14.05
CA LYS A 236 3.31 -4.39 -14.25
C LYS A 236 3.66 -3.64 -12.97
N GLY A 237 2.65 -3.35 -12.14
CA GLY A 237 2.76 -2.46 -10.98
C GLY A 237 2.85 -0.98 -11.35
N VAL A 238 2.74 -0.16 -10.31
CA VAL A 238 3.02 1.27 -10.37
C VAL A 238 4.52 1.48 -10.32
N LEU A 239 5.05 2.21 -11.28
CA LEU A 239 6.45 2.62 -11.29
C LEU A 239 6.57 3.94 -10.52
N PRO A 240 7.40 3.99 -9.46
CA PRO A 240 7.58 5.24 -8.74
C PRO A 240 8.30 6.27 -9.63
N ASP A 241 7.99 7.56 -9.44
CA ASP A 241 8.71 8.67 -10.10
C ASP A 241 10.17 8.76 -9.61
N VAL A 242 10.39 8.31 -8.37
CA VAL A 242 11.72 8.22 -7.77
C VAL A 242 11.90 6.81 -7.20
N GLU A 243 12.66 6.01 -7.91
CA GLU A 243 12.96 4.65 -7.47
C GLU A 243 14.02 4.67 -6.34
N VAL A 244 13.66 4.10 -5.21
CA VAL A 244 14.52 3.99 -4.02
C VAL A 244 14.52 2.53 -3.56
N PRO A 245 15.47 1.72 -4.02
CA PRO A 245 15.52 0.31 -3.67
C PRO A 245 15.89 0.11 -2.19
N TYR A 246 15.32 -0.92 -1.57
CA TYR A 246 15.74 -1.35 -0.24
C TYR A 246 17.20 -1.81 -0.25
N ARG A 247 17.99 -1.25 0.65
CA ARG A 247 19.38 -1.66 0.86
C ARG A 247 19.56 -2.15 2.29
N ARG A 248 20.25 -3.29 2.44
CA ARG A 248 20.55 -3.84 3.75
C ARG A 248 21.27 -2.84 4.65
N GLU A 249 22.17 -2.06 4.07
CA GLU A 249 22.94 -1.02 4.77
C GLU A 249 22.03 0.05 5.38
N ASP A 250 21.02 0.52 4.65
CA ASP A 250 20.06 1.52 5.16
C ASP A 250 19.28 0.95 6.37
N LEU A 251 18.82 -0.31 6.27
CA LEU A 251 18.12 -0.99 7.37
C LEU A 251 19.00 -1.16 8.61
N LEU A 252 20.28 -1.51 8.45
CA LEU A 252 21.22 -1.64 9.55
C LEU A 252 21.52 -0.32 10.26
N ASN A 253 21.41 0.79 9.54
CA ASN A 253 21.58 2.14 10.07
C ASN A 253 20.26 2.79 10.52
N ASN A 254 19.15 2.04 10.59
CA ASN A 254 17.80 2.53 10.86
C ASN A 254 17.36 3.69 9.96
N LYS A 255 17.79 3.63 8.69
CA LYS A 255 17.51 4.65 7.70
C LYS A 255 16.34 4.23 6.82
N ASP A 256 15.36 5.10 6.66
CA ASP A 256 14.25 4.95 5.71
C ASP A 256 14.54 5.79 4.46
N ALA A 257 15.32 5.21 3.54
CA ALA A 257 15.79 5.93 2.35
C ALA A 257 14.64 6.44 1.46
N ALA A 258 13.50 5.73 1.39
CA ALA A 258 12.36 6.16 0.59
C ALA A 258 11.63 7.35 1.24
N LEU A 259 11.44 7.31 2.55
CA LEU A 259 10.88 8.43 3.30
C LEU A 259 11.81 9.65 3.25
N ASP A 260 13.11 9.44 3.45
CA ASP A 260 14.11 10.51 3.35
C ASP A 260 14.10 11.18 1.97
N ALA A 261 14.02 10.40 0.88
CA ALA A 261 13.93 10.94 -0.48
C ALA A 261 12.66 11.77 -0.70
N ALA A 262 11.52 11.30 -0.17
CA ALA A 262 10.26 12.05 -0.22
C ALA A 262 10.34 13.37 0.57
N ILE A 263 10.87 13.35 1.80
CA ILE A 263 11.07 14.53 2.63
C ILE A 263 11.99 15.55 1.93
N ASN A 264 13.12 15.11 1.38
CA ASN A 264 14.04 15.98 0.66
C ASN A 264 13.36 16.67 -0.51
N TRP A 265 12.64 15.94 -1.35
CA TRP A 265 11.88 16.52 -2.45
C TRP A 265 10.83 17.52 -1.97
N LEU A 266 10.06 17.19 -0.92
CA LEU A 266 9.07 18.08 -0.34
C LEU A 266 9.71 19.35 0.26
N SER A 267 10.96 19.26 0.72
CA SER A 267 11.71 20.40 1.26
C SER A 267 12.25 21.33 0.18
N GLU A 268 12.50 20.84 -1.02
CA GLU A 268 13.00 21.60 -2.16
C GLU A 268 11.88 22.23 -3.01
N SER A 269 10.65 21.77 -2.85
CA SER A 269 9.49 22.14 -3.70
C SER A 269 8.88 23.52 -3.37
N HIS A 270 9.68 24.46 -2.84
CA HIS A 270 9.22 25.84 -2.52
C HIS A 270 10.24 26.89 -2.92
#